data_185856d7fcc175ad6948fd1fd47a2b6b
#
_entry.id   185856d7fcc175ad6948fd1fd47a2b6b
#
_cell.length_a   1.000
_cell.length_b   1.000
_cell.length_c   1.000
_cell.angle_alpha   90.00
_cell.angle_beta   90.00
_cell.angle_gamma   90.00
#
_symmetry.space_group_name_H-M   'P 1'
#
loop_
_entity.id
_entity.type
_entity.pdbx_description
1 polymer ?
#
loop_
_entity_poly.entity_id
_entity_poly.type
_entity_poly.pdbx_seq_one_letter_code
_entity_poly.pdbx_strand_id
1 'polypeptide(L)'
;MRVCIVAEGCYPFVVGGVSSWIHSMIRLFPNTEFVILAIAANRSLRGKYAYELPENVSEVYELYLQDVDWSKKHRRRQRLKKEQYRALRSLILDQDVQWNVLFDLFQKNDVSLNDILMGEDFLHAVTDCYNLKYSQLVFSDFLWTMRSIYLPLFITFQMELPKADLYHCVATGYAGVLGSMAKHIYGSRLLVSEHGIYTREREEELIKAKWVNGIYKNIWIDQFRKMSKLAYQESSLVTSLFEQARQLQIELGCPPEKIAVTPNGIRVENLQNI
;
A
#
# COMPACT_ATOMS: atom_id res chain seq x y z
N MET A 1 -23.91 5.91 4.22
CA MET A 1 -22.58 6.00 3.60
C MET A 1 -21.73 4.89 4.17
N ARG A 2 -21.06 4.14 3.30
CA ARG A 2 -20.14 3.05 3.69
C ARG A 2 -18.70 3.49 3.44
N VAL A 3 -17.86 3.45 4.49
CA VAL A 3 -16.47 3.91 4.46
C VAL A 3 -15.54 2.72 4.73
N CYS A 4 -14.61 2.46 3.82
CA CYS A 4 -13.54 1.48 4.06
C CYS A 4 -12.30 2.21 4.60
N ILE A 5 -11.91 1.93 5.84
CA ILE A 5 -10.65 2.40 6.41
C ILE A 5 -9.57 1.37 6.06
N VAL A 6 -8.52 1.83 5.38
CA VAL A 6 -7.37 0.98 5.05
C VAL A 6 -6.23 1.31 5.99
N ALA A 7 -5.94 0.39 6.92
CA ALA A 7 -4.98 0.56 8.01
C ALA A 7 -3.79 -0.37 7.82
N GLU A 8 -2.59 0.19 7.65
CA GLU A 8 -1.34 -0.56 7.45
C GLU A 8 -0.51 -0.57 8.74
N GLY A 9 -0.29 -1.76 9.29
CA GLY A 9 0.57 -1.98 10.45
C GLY A 9 0.06 -1.41 11.77
N CYS A 10 -1.23 -1.03 11.87
CA CYS A 10 -1.80 -0.35 13.03
C CYS A 10 -3.15 -0.97 13.45
N TYR A 11 -4.26 -0.25 13.28
CA TYR A 11 -5.60 -0.68 13.68
C TYR A 11 -6.09 -1.89 12.88
N PRO A 12 -6.76 -2.86 13.49
CA PRO A 12 -7.11 -2.97 14.91
C PRO A 12 -6.07 -3.75 15.75
N PHE A 13 -4.93 -4.10 15.22
CA PHE A 13 -3.97 -5.04 15.83
C PHE A 13 -3.07 -4.42 16.90
N VAL A 14 -2.71 -3.14 16.75
CA VAL A 14 -1.67 -2.49 17.56
C VAL A 14 -2.23 -1.27 18.27
N VAL A 15 -1.94 -1.13 19.58
CA VAL A 15 -2.24 0.09 20.33
C VAL A 15 -1.23 1.16 19.95
N GLY A 16 -1.71 2.36 19.57
CA GLY A 16 -0.85 3.46 19.16
C GLY A 16 -1.64 4.70 18.77
N GLY A 17 -0.94 5.78 18.47
CA GLY A 17 -1.55 7.08 18.13
C GLY A 17 -2.53 6.99 16.95
N VAL A 18 -2.09 6.42 15.83
CA VAL A 18 -2.91 6.25 14.63
C VAL A 18 -4.12 5.35 14.91
N SER A 19 -3.89 4.23 15.61
CA SER A 19 -4.97 3.30 15.95
C SER A 19 -6.02 3.95 16.86
N SER A 20 -5.59 4.72 17.86
CA SER A 20 -6.49 5.44 18.77
C SER A 20 -7.26 6.54 18.03
N TRP A 21 -6.62 7.20 17.07
CA TRP A 21 -7.26 8.18 16.21
C TRP A 21 -8.35 7.53 15.33
N ILE A 22 -8.04 6.39 14.66
CA ILE A 22 -9.01 5.64 13.87
C ILE A 22 -10.20 5.23 14.73
N HIS A 23 -9.92 4.63 15.90
CA HIS A 23 -10.96 4.16 16.81
C HIS A 23 -11.89 5.31 17.27
N SER A 24 -11.31 6.46 17.60
CA SER A 24 -12.06 7.65 17.98
C SER A 24 -12.88 8.21 16.83
N MET A 25 -12.30 8.26 15.62
CA MET A 25 -12.99 8.72 14.41
C MET A 25 -14.23 7.86 14.13
N ILE A 26 -14.11 6.53 14.15
CA ILE A 26 -15.25 5.62 13.94
C ILE A 26 -16.38 5.91 14.92
N ARG A 27 -16.07 6.11 16.18
CA ARG A 27 -17.05 6.41 17.26
C ARG A 27 -17.71 7.78 17.10
N LEU A 28 -17.03 8.76 16.49
CA LEU A 28 -17.58 10.10 16.22
C LEU A 28 -18.62 10.11 15.10
N PHE A 29 -18.67 9.06 14.27
CA PHE A 29 -19.61 8.96 13.15
C PHE A 29 -20.54 7.74 13.30
N PRO A 30 -21.40 7.69 14.32
CA PRO A 30 -22.21 6.49 14.63
C PRO A 30 -23.19 6.10 13.52
N ASN A 31 -23.60 7.05 12.67
CA ASN A 31 -24.53 6.82 11.55
C ASN A 31 -23.77 6.43 10.24
N THR A 32 -22.48 6.20 10.29
CA THR A 32 -21.67 5.75 9.15
C THR A 32 -21.28 4.30 9.36
N GLU A 33 -21.51 3.48 8.35
CA GLU A 33 -21.03 2.11 8.33
C GLU A 33 -19.54 2.09 7.98
N PHE A 34 -18.73 1.46 8.82
CA PHE A 34 -17.30 1.30 8.56
C PHE A 34 -16.95 -0.15 8.26
N VAL A 35 -16.06 -0.31 7.30
CA VAL A 35 -15.36 -1.56 7.00
C VAL A 35 -13.88 -1.32 7.26
N ILE A 36 -13.23 -2.23 7.94
CA ILE A 36 -11.78 -2.14 8.16
C ILE A 36 -11.07 -3.08 7.21
N LEU A 37 -10.11 -2.57 6.43
CA LEU A 37 -9.16 -3.36 5.67
C LEU A 37 -7.80 -3.21 6.34
N ALA A 38 -7.43 -4.20 7.14
CA ALA A 38 -6.22 -4.20 7.94
C ALA A 38 -5.09 -4.92 7.21
N ILE A 39 -3.95 -4.25 7.04
CA ILE A 39 -2.74 -4.80 6.40
C ILE A 39 -1.73 -5.12 7.49
N ALA A 40 -1.26 -6.36 7.52
CA ALA A 40 -0.22 -6.83 8.42
C ALA A 40 0.88 -7.60 7.68
N ALA A 41 2.06 -7.74 8.31
CA ALA A 41 3.16 -8.46 7.70
C ALA A 41 2.85 -9.96 7.53
N ASN A 42 2.30 -10.59 8.56
CA ASN A 42 2.05 -12.04 8.57
C ASN A 42 0.80 -12.40 9.39
N ARG A 43 0.36 -13.66 9.31
CA ARG A 43 -0.85 -14.18 9.97
C ARG A 43 -0.78 -14.32 11.49
N SER A 44 0.34 -14.02 12.13
CA SER A 44 0.46 -14.13 13.59
C SER A 44 -0.50 -13.23 14.36
N LEU A 45 -0.96 -12.14 13.70
CA LEU A 45 -1.92 -11.18 14.23
C LEU A 45 -3.38 -11.51 13.92
N ARG A 46 -3.66 -12.57 13.16
CA ARG A 46 -5.00 -12.91 12.69
C ARG A 46 -6.00 -13.02 13.87
N GLY A 47 -7.07 -12.21 13.78
CA GLY A 47 -8.13 -12.17 14.79
C GLY A 47 -7.71 -11.67 16.19
N LYS A 48 -6.46 -11.19 16.35
CA LYS A 48 -5.94 -10.67 17.62
C LYS A 48 -6.07 -9.15 17.66
N TYR A 49 -7.28 -8.67 17.90
CA TYR A 49 -7.53 -7.23 17.95
C TYR A 49 -7.18 -6.67 19.32
N ALA A 50 -6.48 -5.55 19.32
CA ALA A 50 -6.13 -4.79 20.51
C ALA A 50 -7.25 -3.83 20.96
N TYR A 51 -8.27 -3.68 20.12
CA TYR A 51 -9.44 -2.83 20.36
C TYR A 51 -10.72 -3.66 20.27
N GLU A 52 -11.69 -3.34 21.14
CA GLU A 52 -13.07 -3.75 20.95
C GLU A 52 -13.65 -2.90 19.80
N LEU A 53 -14.16 -3.57 18.76
CA LEU A 53 -14.65 -2.88 17.58
C LEU A 53 -15.96 -2.17 17.86
N PRO A 54 -16.12 -0.88 17.48
CA PRO A 54 -17.39 -0.16 17.59
C PRO A 54 -18.52 -0.86 16.81
N GLU A 55 -19.76 -0.72 17.26
CA GLU A 55 -20.94 -1.37 16.67
C GLU A 55 -21.19 -1.01 15.20
N ASN A 56 -20.73 0.15 14.77
CA ASN A 56 -20.83 0.63 13.38
C ASN A 56 -19.68 0.13 12.47
N VAL A 57 -18.83 -0.78 12.95
CA VAL A 57 -17.89 -1.56 12.13
C VAL A 57 -18.58 -2.85 11.71
N SER A 58 -18.97 -2.95 10.44
CA SER A 58 -19.71 -4.11 9.93
C SER A 58 -18.82 -5.30 9.57
N GLU A 59 -17.60 -5.05 9.06
CA GLU A 59 -16.71 -6.08 8.54
C GLU A 59 -15.25 -5.72 8.77
N VAL A 60 -14.39 -6.74 8.93
CA VAL A 60 -12.93 -6.61 8.94
C VAL A 60 -12.32 -7.54 7.91
N TYR A 61 -11.61 -6.98 6.96
CA TYR A 61 -10.79 -7.68 5.97
C TYR A 61 -9.34 -7.62 6.41
N GLU A 62 -8.62 -8.72 6.25
CA GLU A 62 -7.22 -8.81 6.66
C GLU A 62 -6.34 -9.19 5.47
N LEU A 63 -5.32 -8.41 5.19
CA LEU A 63 -4.31 -8.66 4.17
C LEU A 63 -2.95 -8.92 4.83
N TYR A 64 -2.30 -10.02 4.46
CA TYR A 64 -0.99 -10.40 4.98
C TYR A 64 0.05 -10.39 3.88
N LEU A 65 1.01 -9.45 3.94
CA LEU A 65 1.97 -9.18 2.87
C LEU A 65 3.02 -10.29 2.63
N GLN A 66 3.18 -11.21 3.59
CA GLN A 66 4.10 -12.35 3.49
C GLN A 66 3.39 -13.69 3.27
N ASP A 67 2.07 -13.66 3.10
CA ASP A 67 1.26 -14.86 3.03
C ASP A 67 1.14 -15.36 1.59
N VAL A 68 2.08 -16.19 1.19
CA VAL A 68 2.09 -16.79 -0.15
C VAL A 68 1.94 -18.29 -0.06
N ASP A 69 0.93 -18.79 -0.74
CA ASP A 69 0.77 -20.22 -0.98
C ASP A 69 1.62 -20.65 -2.19
N TRP A 70 2.86 -21.03 -1.93
CA TRP A 70 3.78 -21.54 -2.94
C TRP A 70 3.41 -22.95 -3.44
N SER A 71 2.43 -23.63 -2.82
CA SER A 71 2.02 -24.98 -3.22
C SER A 71 1.12 -25.01 -4.45
N LYS A 72 0.53 -23.88 -4.82
CA LYS A 72 -0.27 -23.76 -6.03
C LYS A 72 0.61 -24.03 -7.24
N LYS A 73 0.41 -25.21 -7.83
CA LYS A 73 1.14 -25.65 -9.04
C LYS A 73 0.98 -24.60 -10.14
N HIS A 74 2.08 -24.32 -10.85
CA HIS A 74 2.06 -23.57 -12.10
C HIS A 74 0.98 -24.11 -13.04
N ARG A 75 -0.05 -23.34 -13.26
CA ARG A 75 -0.90 -23.50 -14.42
C ARG A 75 -0.09 -23.00 -15.60
N ARG A 76 -0.02 -23.81 -16.69
CA ARG A 76 0.68 -23.55 -17.97
C ARG A 76 1.34 -22.17 -18.08
N ARG A 77 2.61 -22.08 -18.53
CA ARG A 77 3.32 -20.84 -18.89
C ARG A 77 2.41 -19.90 -19.68
N GLN A 78 1.71 -19.02 -18.95
CA GLN A 78 0.81 -18.05 -19.55
C GLN A 78 1.65 -16.80 -19.80
N ARG A 79 1.92 -16.51 -21.07
CA ARG A 79 2.54 -15.24 -21.43
C ARG A 79 1.55 -14.10 -21.23
N LEU A 80 2.02 -13.00 -20.74
CA LEU A 80 1.23 -11.78 -20.63
C LEU A 80 0.88 -11.26 -22.03
N LYS A 81 -0.30 -10.66 -22.17
CA LYS A 81 -0.63 -9.89 -23.37
C LYS A 81 0.35 -8.72 -23.50
N LYS A 82 0.55 -8.24 -24.73
CA LYS A 82 1.51 -7.15 -25.02
C LYS A 82 1.31 -5.92 -24.13
N GLU A 83 0.07 -5.53 -23.86
CA GLU A 83 -0.27 -4.41 -22.97
C GLU A 83 0.07 -4.71 -21.52
N GLN A 84 -0.27 -5.89 -21.03
CA GLN A 84 0.05 -6.33 -19.66
C GLN A 84 1.56 -6.41 -19.43
N TYR A 85 2.32 -6.93 -20.40
CA TYR A 85 3.79 -6.94 -20.33
C TYR A 85 4.37 -5.53 -20.31
N ARG A 86 3.83 -4.59 -21.13
CA ARG A 86 4.25 -3.19 -21.10
C ARG A 86 3.98 -2.56 -19.74
N ALA A 87 2.84 -2.85 -19.12
CA ALA A 87 2.50 -2.35 -17.79
C ALA A 87 3.43 -2.93 -16.71
N LEU A 88 3.72 -4.23 -16.74
CA LEU A 88 4.69 -4.85 -15.84
C LEU A 88 6.10 -4.23 -16.01
N ARG A 89 6.53 -4.07 -17.25
CA ARG A 89 7.81 -3.47 -17.59
C ARG A 89 7.89 -2.01 -17.14
N SER A 90 6.84 -1.21 -17.31
CA SER A 90 6.79 0.18 -16.86
C SER A 90 6.90 0.29 -15.33
N LEU A 91 6.29 -0.63 -14.60
CA LEU A 91 6.39 -0.72 -13.14
C LEU A 91 7.84 -1.02 -12.70
N ILE A 92 8.50 -1.99 -13.34
CA ILE A 92 9.86 -2.43 -12.98
C ILE A 92 10.90 -1.38 -13.37
N LEU A 93 10.74 -0.72 -14.50
CA LEU A 93 11.64 0.33 -14.98
C LEU A 93 11.38 1.70 -14.34
N ASP A 94 10.28 1.86 -13.62
CA ASP A 94 9.82 3.14 -13.07
C ASP A 94 9.61 4.22 -14.17
N GLN A 95 8.82 3.88 -15.17
CA GLN A 95 8.56 4.72 -16.35
C GLN A 95 7.06 4.73 -16.63
N ASP A 96 6.37 5.83 -16.36
CA ASP A 96 4.93 6.02 -16.62
C ASP A 96 4.08 4.78 -16.32
N VAL A 97 4.07 4.39 -15.05
CA VAL A 97 3.47 3.12 -14.61
C VAL A 97 1.98 3.05 -14.95
N GLN A 98 1.62 2.03 -15.72
CA GLN A 98 0.24 1.79 -16.15
C GLN A 98 -0.53 1.00 -15.08
N TRP A 99 -0.82 1.66 -13.94
CA TRP A 99 -1.42 1.04 -12.76
C TRP A 99 -2.76 0.35 -13.05
N ASN A 100 -3.62 0.99 -13.84
CA ASN A 100 -4.94 0.46 -14.15
C ASN A 100 -4.87 -0.87 -14.89
N VAL A 101 -3.90 -1.03 -15.80
CA VAL A 101 -3.67 -2.30 -16.53
C VAL A 101 -3.16 -3.37 -15.57
N LEU A 102 -2.31 -3.00 -14.59
CA LEU A 102 -1.86 -3.92 -13.55
C LEU A 102 -2.99 -4.33 -12.61
N PHE A 103 -3.83 -3.40 -12.16
CA PHE A 103 -5.00 -3.72 -11.34
C PHE A 103 -5.92 -4.70 -12.07
N ASP A 104 -6.25 -4.41 -13.34
CA ASP A 104 -7.09 -5.29 -14.16
C ASP A 104 -6.44 -6.66 -14.39
N LEU A 105 -5.13 -6.74 -14.53
CA LEU A 105 -4.41 -7.99 -14.68
C LEU A 105 -4.64 -8.94 -13.50
N PHE A 106 -4.54 -8.43 -12.27
CA PHE A 106 -4.66 -9.24 -11.06
C PHE A 106 -6.11 -9.45 -10.61
N GLN A 107 -7.01 -8.50 -10.88
CA GLN A 107 -8.41 -8.57 -10.44
C GLN A 107 -9.32 -9.32 -11.42
N LYS A 108 -9.07 -9.21 -12.73
CA LYS A 108 -9.93 -9.80 -13.77
C LYS A 108 -9.41 -11.12 -14.35
N ASN A 109 -8.15 -11.43 -14.10
CA ASN A 109 -7.52 -12.63 -14.62
C ASN A 109 -7.08 -13.53 -13.45
N ASP A 110 -7.30 -14.83 -13.56
CA ASP A 110 -6.83 -15.83 -12.59
C ASP A 110 -5.31 -16.04 -12.77
N VAL A 111 -4.55 -15.01 -12.39
CA VAL A 111 -3.09 -15.01 -12.51
C VAL A 111 -2.49 -15.33 -11.14
N SER A 112 -1.69 -16.40 -11.07
CA SER A 112 -0.99 -16.73 -9.83
C SER A 112 0.26 -15.88 -9.64
N LEU A 113 0.60 -15.58 -8.39
CA LEU A 113 1.84 -14.85 -8.05
C LEU A 113 3.07 -15.58 -8.58
N ASN A 114 3.06 -16.92 -8.48
CA ASN A 114 4.12 -17.77 -9.01
C ASN A 114 4.30 -17.61 -10.53
N ASP A 115 3.18 -17.59 -11.28
CA ASP A 115 3.24 -17.49 -12.74
C ASP A 115 3.84 -16.15 -13.18
N ILE A 116 3.58 -15.08 -12.42
CA ILE A 116 4.19 -13.77 -12.70
C ILE A 116 5.65 -13.73 -12.21
N LEU A 117 5.90 -13.92 -10.91
CA LEU A 117 7.24 -13.70 -10.33
C LEU A 117 8.30 -14.68 -10.83
N MET A 118 7.90 -15.89 -11.26
CA MET A 118 8.79 -16.91 -11.82
C MET A 118 8.69 -17.01 -13.34
N GLY A 119 7.82 -16.21 -13.95
CA GLY A 119 7.57 -16.21 -15.39
C GLY A 119 8.68 -15.54 -16.20
N GLU A 120 8.72 -15.87 -17.50
CA GLU A 120 9.69 -15.30 -18.46
C GLU A 120 9.49 -13.78 -18.61
N ASP A 121 8.24 -13.30 -18.59
CA ASP A 121 7.93 -11.89 -18.75
C ASP A 121 8.51 -11.03 -17.60
N PHE A 122 8.41 -11.51 -16.36
CA PHE A 122 9.03 -10.84 -15.22
C PHE A 122 10.56 -10.86 -15.32
N LEU A 123 11.13 -12.03 -15.67
CA LEU A 123 12.58 -12.15 -15.85
C LEU A 123 13.09 -11.21 -16.94
N HIS A 124 12.41 -11.12 -18.09
CA HIS A 124 12.78 -10.20 -19.18
C HIS A 124 12.72 -8.73 -18.73
N ALA A 125 11.63 -8.33 -18.07
CA ALA A 125 11.49 -6.94 -17.58
C ALA A 125 12.55 -6.59 -16.52
N VAL A 126 12.89 -7.52 -15.63
CA VAL A 126 13.97 -7.35 -14.64
C VAL A 126 15.33 -7.30 -15.33
N THR A 127 15.58 -8.14 -16.34
CA THR A 127 16.81 -8.13 -17.12
C THR A 127 16.98 -6.80 -17.86
N ASP A 128 15.93 -6.28 -18.46
CA ASP A 128 15.94 -4.94 -19.09
C ASP A 128 16.33 -3.87 -18.07
N CYS A 129 15.73 -3.88 -16.89
CA CYS A 129 16.04 -2.92 -15.82
C CYS A 129 17.51 -3.06 -15.35
N TYR A 130 17.97 -4.31 -15.16
CA TYR A 130 19.36 -4.59 -14.80
C TYR A 130 20.34 -4.01 -15.81
N ASN A 131 20.15 -4.31 -17.09
CA ASN A 131 21.02 -3.84 -18.15
C ASN A 131 21.06 -2.30 -18.29
N LEU A 132 19.92 -1.63 -18.04
CA LEU A 132 19.81 -0.18 -18.16
C LEU A 132 20.37 0.59 -16.96
N LYS A 133 20.20 0.06 -15.74
CA LYS A 133 20.43 0.84 -14.52
C LYS A 133 21.40 0.18 -13.51
N TYR A 134 21.55 -1.14 -13.53
CA TYR A 134 22.16 -1.90 -12.42
C TYR A 134 23.16 -2.96 -12.87
N SER A 135 23.72 -2.85 -14.07
CA SER A 135 24.64 -3.86 -14.65
C SER A 135 25.92 -4.10 -13.84
N GLN A 136 26.24 -3.20 -12.90
CA GLN A 136 27.36 -3.32 -11.97
C GLN A 136 27.09 -4.26 -10.78
N LEU A 137 25.82 -4.68 -10.58
CA LEU A 137 25.45 -5.56 -9.47
C LEU A 137 25.55 -7.04 -9.88
N VAL A 138 25.52 -7.93 -8.89
CA VAL A 138 25.35 -9.37 -9.14
C VAL A 138 23.91 -9.64 -9.55
N PHE A 139 23.70 -10.18 -10.76
CA PHE A 139 22.35 -10.35 -11.33
C PHE A 139 21.42 -11.21 -10.47
N SER A 140 21.94 -12.30 -9.87
CA SER A 140 21.14 -13.16 -8.98
C SER A 140 20.59 -12.39 -7.79
N ASP A 141 21.41 -11.57 -7.14
CA ASP A 141 21.01 -10.78 -5.97
C ASP A 141 20.02 -9.70 -6.36
N PHE A 142 20.23 -9.06 -7.51
CA PHE A 142 19.29 -8.10 -8.06
C PHE A 142 17.93 -8.74 -8.37
N LEU A 143 17.91 -9.91 -9.04
CA LEU A 143 16.67 -10.63 -9.35
C LEU A 143 15.90 -11.02 -8.07
N TRP A 144 16.57 -11.54 -7.05
CA TRP A 144 15.92 -11.88 -5.79
C TRP A 144 15.41 -10.65 -5.04
N THR A 145 16.15 -9.54 -5.09
CA THR A 145 15.69 -8.26 -4.52
C THR A 145 14.42 -7.78 -5.23
N MET A 146 14.39 -7.79 -6.56
CA MET A 146 13.21 -7.41 -7.32
C MET A 146 11.99 -8.29 -7.00
N ARG A 147 12.18 -9.60 -6.88
CA ARG A 147 11.11 -10.50 -6.43
C ARG A 147 10.61 -10.18 -5.04
N SER A 148 11.50 -9.88 -4.11
CA SER A 148 11.15 -9.50 -2.74
C SER A 148 10.37 -8.19 -2.66
N ILE A 149 10.71 -7.22 -3.52
CA ILE A 149 10.03 -5.92 -3.61
C ILE A 149 8.62 -6.08 -4.18
N TYR A 150 8.46 -6.85 -5.26
CA TYR A 150 7.19 -6.95 -5.97
C TYR A 150 6.22 -7.99 -5.38
N LEU A 151 6.72 -8.94 -4.60
CA LEU A 151 5.88 -9.94 -3.95
C LEU A 151 4.74 -9.33 -3.11
N PRO A 152 5.01 -8.48 -2.09
CA PRO A 152 3.96 -7.89 -1.28
C PRO A 152 3.04 -6.96 -2.10
N LEU A 153 3.56 -6.29 -3.13
CA LEU A 153 2.74 -5.47 -4.01
C LEU A 153 1.75 -6.32 -4.83
N PHE A 154 2.20 -7.44 -5.38
CA PHE A 154 1.33 -8.31 -6.16
C PHE A 154 0.32 -9.07 -5.29
N ILE A 155 0.67 -9.41 -4.04
CA ILE A 155 -0.29 -9.87 -3.03
C ILE A 155 -1.37 -8.81 -2.82
N THR A 156 -0.98 -7.55 -2.69
CA THR A 156 -1.91 -6.43 -2.53
C THR A 156 -2.86 -6.31 -3.73
N PHE A 157 -2.38 -6.49 -4.96
CA PHE A 157 -3.20 -6.45 -6.16
C PHE A 157 -4.23 -7.62 -6.24
N GLN A 158 -4.00 -8.73 -5.56
CA GLN A 158 -4.92 -9.87 -5.52
C GLN A 158 -5.99 -9.74 -4.43
N MET A 159 -5.93 -8.70 -3.59
CA MET A 159 -6.90 -8.51 -2.53
C MET A 159 -8.29 -8.26 -3.10
N GLU A 160 -9.26 -9.05 -2.64
CA GLU A 160 -10.67 -8.78 -2.91
C GLU A 160 -11.12 -7.57 -2.07
N LEU A 161 -11.52 -6.51 -2.77
CA LEU A 161 -11.85 -5.25 -2.13
C LEU A 161 -13.33 -5.20 -1.70
N PRO A 162 -13.63 -4.77 -0.46
CA PRO A 162 -15.01 -4.48 -0.07
C PRO A 162 -15.57 -3.29 -0.85
N LYS A 163 -16.83 -3.37 -1.31
CA LYS A 163 -17.47 -2.20 -1.92
C LYS A 163 -17.73 -1.14 -0.86
N ALA A 164 -17.29 0.10 -1.10
CA ALA A 164 -17.50 1.24 -0.24
C ALA A 164 -17.59 2.53 -1.05
N ASP A 165 -18.30 3.51 -0.53
CA ASP A 165 -18.44 4.84 -1.16
C ASP A 165 -17.14 5.65 -1.09
N LEU A 166 -16.42 5.48 0.01
CA LEU A 166 -15.15 6.15 0.31
C LEU A 166 -14.13 5.15 0.83
N TYR A 167 -12.93 5.20 0.28
CA TYR A 167 -11.74 4.57 0.86
C TYR A 167 -10.93 5.63 1.60
N HIS A 168 -10.72 5.41 2.89
CA HIS A 168 -9.93 6.28 3.73
C HIS A 168 -8.64 5.54 4.13
N CYS A 169 -7.54 5.85 3.44
CA CYS A 169 -6.24 5.26 3.70
C CYS A 169 -5.47 6.09 4.71
N VAL A 170 -4.91 5.44 5.74
CA VAL A 170 -4.13 6.12 6.79
C VAL A 170 -2.63 6.13 6.51
N ALA A 171 -2.23 5.64 5.35
CA ALA A 171 -0.88 5.67 4.82
C ALA A 171 -0.90 5.64 3.29
N THR A 172 0.19 6.05 2.65
CA THR A 172 0.34 6.06 1.18
C THR A 172 0.95 4.78 0.62
N GLY A 173 1.44 3.86 1.45
CA GLY A 173 2.06 2.61 1.05
C GLY A 173 1.09 1.61 0.39
N TYR A 174 1.06 0.40 0.89
CA TYR A 174 0.12 -0.63 0.40
C TYR A 174 -1.34 -0.22 0.62
N ALA A 175 -1.61 0.55 1.68
CA ALA A 175 -2.94 1.14 1.91
C ALA A 175 -3.35 2.07 0.77
N GLY A 176 -2.48 2.99 0.36
CA GLY A 176 -2.73 3.89 -0.77
C GLY A 176 -2.91 3.15 -2.10
N VAL A 177 -2.19 2.06 -2.31
CA VAL A 177 -2.36 1.20 -3.50
C VAL A 177 -3.75 0.57 -3.53
N LEU A 178 -4.24 0.03 -2.40
CA LEU A 178 -5.59 -0.54 -2.31
C LEU A 178 -6.68 0.50 -2.53
N GLY A 179 -6.52 1.70 -1.96
CA GLY A 179 -7.45 2.80 -2.19
C GLY A 179 -7.48 3.25 -3.66
N SER A 180 -6.32 3.32 -4.31
CA SER A 180 -6.21 3.64 -5.74
C SER A 180 -6.84 2.56 -6.61
N MET A 181 -6.66 1.29 -6.26
CA MET A 181 -7.28 0.15 -6.93
C MET A 181 -8.81 0.18 -6.76
N ALA A 182 -9.33 0.50 -5.58
CA ALA A 182 -10.76 0.63 -5.33
C ALA A 182 -11.40 1.76 -6.15
N LYS A 183 -10.71 2.90 -6.26
CA LYS A 183 -11.13 3.98 -7.14
C LYS A 183 -11.23 3.53 -8.60
N HIS A 184 -10.25 2.78 -9.09
CA HIS A 184 -10.26 2.25 -10.45
C HIS A 184 -11.41 1.25 -10.69
N ILE A 185 -11.66 0.34 -9.75
CA ILE A 185 -12.61 -0.76 -9.93
C ILE A 185 -14.06 -0.30 -9.67
N TYR A 186 -14.28 0.47 -8.63
CA TYR A 186 -15.63 0.84 -8.14
C TYR A 186 -15.99 2.30 -8.36
N GLY A 187 -15.03 3.16 -8.75
CA GLY A 187 -15.24 4.61 -8.79
C GLY A 187 -15.32 5.24 -7.39
N SER A 188 -14.91 4.55 -6.34
CA SER A 188 -14.91 5.03 -4.97
C SER A 188 -14.07 6.29 -4.82
N ARG A 189 -14.45 7.22 -3.92
CA ARG A 189 -13.59 8.35 -3.56
C ARG A 189 -12.42 7.84 -2.72
N LEU A 190 -11.24 8.47 -2.88
CA LEU A 190 -10.06 8.16 -2.10
C LEU A 190 -9.65 9.36 -1.25
N LEU A 191 -9.62 9.17 0.06
CA LEU A 191 -9.05 10.08 1.05
C LEU A 191 -7.78 9.44 1.61
N VAL A 192 -6.71 10.22 1.70
CA VAL A 192 -5.45 9.81 2.34
C VAL A 192 -5.18 10.71 3.54
N SER A 193 -5.01 10.12 4.73
CA SER A 193 -4.62 10.83 5.94
C SER A 193 -3.29 10.28 6.44
N GLU A 194 -2.21 11.02 6.25
CA GLU A 194 -0.90 10.60 6.76
C GLU A 194 -0.64 11.20 8.14
N HIS A 195 -0.41 10.33 9.11
CA HIS A 195 -0.01 10.70 10.48
C HIS A 195 1.51 10.79 10.66
N GLY A 196 2.26 10.16 9.77
CA GLY A 196 3.69 10.29 9.52
C GLY A 196 3.92 10.21 8.02
N ILE A 197 5.05 10.68 7.52
CA ILE A 197 5.35 10.60 6.08
C ILE A 197 5.88 9.18 5.78
N TYR A 198 5.02 8.35 5.19
CA TYR A 198 5.27 6.93 4.95
C TYR A 198 6.64 6.65 4.32
N THR A 199 6.99 7.37 3.26
CA THR A 199 8.28 7.19 2.58
C THR A 199 9.47 7.50 3.49
N ARG A 200 9.37 8.50 4.37
CA ARG A 200 10.43 8.85 5.34
C ARG A 200 10.58 7.78 6.40
N GLU A 201 9.49 7.27 6.93
CA GLU A 201 9.50 6.18 7.91
C GLU A 201 10.14 4.92 7.33
N ARG A 202 9.75 4.53 6.10
CA ARG A 202 10.36 3.38 5.39
C ARG A 202 11.82 3.61 5.07
N GLU A 203 12.23 4.81 4.66
CA GLU A 203 13.62 5.18 4.42
C GLU A 203 14.46 5.03 5.70
N GLU A 204 14.00 5.55 6.83
CA GLU A 204 14.68 5.41 8.11
C GLU A 204 14.82 3.94 8.55
N GLU A 205 13.77 3.15 8.40
CA GLU A 205 13.82 1.71 8.70
C GLU A 205 14.84 0.99 7.83
N LEU A 206 14.87 1.27 6.52
CA LEU A 206 15.83 0.68 5.60
C LEU A 206 17.27 1.11 5.89
N ILE A 207 17.50 2.37 6.28
CA ILE A 207 18.83 2.87 6.68
C ILE A 207 19.34 2.05 7.87
N LYS A 208 18.49 1.77 8.86
CA LYS A 208 18.81 1.00 10.07
C LYS A 208 18.88 -0.52 9.81
N ALA A 209 18.26 -1.00 8.73
CA ALA A 209 18.17 -2.43 8.42
C ALA A 209 19.54 -3.03 8.08
N LYS A 210 19.82 -4.23 8.64
CA LYS A 210 21.06 -4.99 8.38
C LYS A 210 20.89 -6.04 7.27
N TRP A 211 19.65 -6.38 6.91
CA TRP A 211 19.32 -7.42 5.92
C TRP A 211 19.42 -6.94 4.47
N VAL A 212 19.47 -5.63 4.24
CA VAL A 212 19.62 -5.01 2.92
C VAL A 212 20.75 -3.99 2.95
N ASN A 213 21.62 -3.98 1.93
CA ASN A 213 22.82 -3.16 1.91
C ASN A 213 22.94 -2.35 0.62
N GLY A 214 23.67 -1.23 0.70
CA GLY A 214 24.10 -0.44 -0.45
C GLY A 214 22.94 0.01 -1.32
N ILE A 215 23.12 -0.14 -2.63
CA ILE A 215 22.17 0.30 -3.68
C ILE A 215 20.79 -0.37 -3.59
N TYR A 216 20.71 -1.57 -3.00
CA TYR A 216 19.45 -2.28 -2.82
C TYR A 216 18.48 -1.53 -1.87
N LYS A 217 19.00 -0.75 -0.90
CA LYS A 217 18.17 0.16 -0.07
C LYS A 217 17.46 1.18 -0.94
N ASN A 218 18.17 1.78 -1.89
CA ASN A 218 17.60 2.79 -2.79
C ASN A 218 16.50 2.21 -3.66
N ILE A 219 16.66 0.98 -4.16
CA ILE A 219 15.63 0.30 -4.97
C ILE A 219 14.34 0.10 -4.17
N TRP A 220 14.45 -0.28 -2.88
CA TRP A 220 13.31 -0.38 -1.98
C TRP A 220 12.65 0.99 -1.72
N ILE A 221 13.45 2.03 -1.46
CA ILE A 221 12.97 3.39 -1.21
C ILE A 221 12.23 3.93 -2.44
N ASP A 222 12.77 3.73 -3.64
CA ASP A 222 12.13 4.14 -4.88
C ASP A 222 10.78 3.44 -5.08
N GLN A 223 10.66 2.17 -4.68
CA GLN A 223 9.37 1.47 -4.72
C GLN A 223 8.35 2.09 -3.76
N PHE A 224 8.74 2.46 -2.54
CA PHE A 224 7.84 3.14 -1.59
C PHE A 224 7.42 4.53 -2.09
N ARG A 225 8.35 5.30 -2.67
CA ARG A 225 8.04 6.60 -3.31
C ARG A 225 7.05 6.46 -4.45
N LYS A 226 7.20 5.41 -5.26
CA LYS A 226 6.30 5.09 -6.38
C LYS A 226 4.87 4.81 -5.90
N MET A 227 4.70 4.04 -4.82
CA MET A 227 3.39 3.77 -4.21
C MET A 227 2.78 5.04 -3.62
N SER A 228 3.57 5.87 -2.92
CA SER A 228 3.08 7.13 -2.36
C SER A 228 2.65 8.11 -3.46
N LYS A 229 3.42 8.21 -4.53
CA LYS A 229 3.07 9.05 -5.69
C LYS A 229 1.73 8.62 -6.31
N LEU A 230 1.50 7.31 -6.48
CA LEU A 230 0.21 6.79 -6.93
C LEU A 230 -0.92 7.24 -6.01
N ALA A 231 -0.78 7.01 -4.69
CA ALA A 231 -1.80 7.35 -3.71
C ALA A 231 -2.14 8.85 -3.74
N TYR A 232 -1.15 9.73 -3.82
CA TYR A 232 -1.35 11.18 -3.94
C TYR A 232 -2.04 11.58 -5.23
N GLN A 233 -1.63 11.01 -6.36
CA GLN A 233 -2.22 11.32 -7.66
C GLN A 233 -3.68 10.88 -7.75
N GLU A 234 -4.01 9.72 -7.20
CA GLU A 234 -5.34 9.15 -7.24
C GLU A 234 -6.28 9.69 -6.15
N SER A 235 -5.76 10.25 -5.06
CA SER A 235 -6.58 10.80 -3.99
C SER A 235 -7.45 11.97 -4.46
N SER A 236 -8.64 12.06 -3.88
CA SER A 236 -9.51 13.24 -3.99
C SER A 236 -9.10 14.33 -3.00
N LEU A 237 -8.59 13.92 -1.85
CA LEU A 237 -8.10 14.77 -0.78
C LEU A 237 -6.99 14.05 -0.02
N VAL A 238 -5.98 14.81 0.39
CA VAL A 238 -4.93 14.39 1.31
C VAL A 238 -4.98 15.26 2.55
N THR A 239 -4.89 14.67 3.74
CA THR A 239 -4.78 15.45 4.97
C THR A 239 -3.38 15.32 5.55
N SER A 240 -2.86 16.44 6.03
CA SER A 240 -1.56 16.57 6.67
C SER A 240 -1.72 17.13 8.08
N LEU A 241 -0.91 16.73 9.04
CA LEU A 241 -1.03 17.18 10.43
C LEU A 241 -0.52 18.61 10.65
N PHE A 242 0.47 19.04 9.87
CA PHE A 242 1.12 20.34 9.99
C PHE A 242 1.79 20.76 8.69
N GLU A 243 2.14 22.04 8.57
CA GLU A 243 2.61 22.62 7.31
C GLU A 243 3.93 22.00 6.79
N GLN A 244 4.87 21.63 7.67
CA GLN A 244 6.10 20.97 7.23
C GLN A 244 5.84 19.59 6.62
N ALA A 245 4.88 18.82 7.16
CA ALA A 245 4.48 17.56 6.59
C ALA A 245 3.80 17.76 5.22
N ARG A 246 2.94 18.79 5.10
CA ARG A 246 2.35 19.20 3.81
C ARG A 246 3.44 19.48 2.76
N GLN A 247 4.49 20.23 3.14
CA GLN A 247 5.57 20.54 2.20
C GLN A 247 6.29 19.27 1.73
N LEU A 248 6.59 18.34 2.64
CA LEU A 248 7.19 17.04 2.28
C LEU A 248 6.28 16.21 1.35
N GLN A 249 4.98 16.22 1.56
CA GLN A 249 4.02 15.55 0.67
C GLN A 249 4.06 16.13 -0.74
N ILE A 250 4.18 17.46 -0.87
CA ILE A 250 4.33 18.14 -2.17
C ILE A 250 5.65 17.72 -2.86
N GLU A 251 6.75 17.69 -2.13
CA GLU A 251 8.05 17.22 -2.64
C GLU A 251 8.01 15.75 -3.10
N LEU A 252 7.18 14.92 -2.47
CA LEU A 252 6.95 13.54 -2.83
C LEU A 252 5.93 13.36 -3.97
N GLY A 253 5.42 14.45 -4.53
CA GLY A 253 4.57 14.46 -5.72
C GLY A 253 3.07 14.56 -5.47
N CYS A 254 2.66 14.98 -4.26
CA CYS A 254 1.26 15.30 -4.00
C CYS A 254 0.90 16.66 -4.62
N PRO A 255 -0.18 16.76 -5.40
CA PRO A 255 -0.66 18.05 -5.91
C PRO A 255 -1.05 18.98 -4.74
N PRO A 256 -0.52 20.21 -4.69
CA PRO A 256 -0.74 21.14 -3.56
C PRO A 256 -2.21 21.44 -3.28
N GLU A 257 -3.02 21.47 -4.34
CA GLU A 257 -4.47 21.75 -4.27
C GLU A 257 -5.29 20.63 -3.62
N LYS A 258 -4.70 19.44 -3.47
CA LYS A 258 -5.37 18.31 -2.83
C LYS A 258 -5.08 18.21 -1.34
N ILE A 259 -4.17 19.02 -0.79
CA ILE A 259 -3.72 18.88 0.59
C ILE A 259 -4.41 19.90 1.49
N ALA A 260 -5.08 19.38 2.54
CA ALA A 260 -5.59 20.16 3.65
C ALA A 260 -4.79 19.87 4.92
N VAL A 261 -4.36 20.91 5.64
CA VAL A 261 -3.73 20.76 6.95
C VAL A 261 -4.81 20.62 8.01
N THR A 262 -4.84 19.47 8.68
CA THR A 262 -5.81 19.13 9.73
C THR A 262 -5.06 18.63 10.97
N PRO A 263 -4.70 19.51 11.90
CA PRO A 263 -4.00 19.12 13.12
C PRO A 263 -4.82 18.13 13.95
N ASN A 264 -4.13 17.20 14.61
CA ASN A 264 -4.78 16.33 15.59
C ASN A 264 -5.25 17.15 16.81
N GLY A 265 -6.46 16.80 17.29
CA GLY A 265 -6.98 17.30 18.57
C GLY A 265 -6.84 16.27 19.68
N ILE A 266 -6.87 16.74 20.92
CA ILE A 266 -6.98 15.90 22.11
C ILE A 266 -8.25 16.26 22.88
N ARG A 267 -8.86 15.29 23.56
CA ARG A 267 -9.96 15.54 24.48
C ARG A 267 -9.36 16.03 25.80
N VAL A 268 -9.65 17.28 26.14
CA VAL A 268 -9.11 17.92 27.36
C VAL A 268 -9.65 17.22 28.61
N GLU A 269 -10.86 16.65 28.57
CA GLU A 269 -11.47 15.89 29.65
C GLU A 269 -10.62 14.69 30.08
N ASN A 270 -9.86 14.08 29.15
CA ASN A 270 -8.97 12.98 29.48
C ASN A 270 -7.71 13.40 30.24
N LEU A 271 -7.43 14.71 30.30
CA LEU A 271 -6.25 15.29 30.99
C LEU A 271 -6.60 15.82 32.38
N GLN A 272 -7.89 15.95 32.74
CA GLN A 272 -8.32 16.51 34.02
C GLN A 272 -8.24 15.53 35.18
N ASN A 273 -7.91 14.27 34.93
CA ASN A 273 -7.82 13.19 35.93
C ASN A 273 -6.38 12.66 36.11
N ILE A 274 -5.36 13.45 35.77
CA ILE A 274 -3.94 13.12 36.02
C ILE A 274 -3.41 13.96 37.17
#